data_9c989d389daef164b4b8db8047634014
#
_entry.id   9c989d389daef164b4b8db8047634014
#
_cell.length_a   1.000
_cell.length_b   1.000
_cell.length_c   1.000
_cell.angle_alpha   90.00
_cell.angle_beta   90.00
_cell.angle_gamma   90.00
#
_symmetry.space_group_name_H-M   'P 1'
#
loop_
_entity.id
_entity.type
_entity.pdbx_description
1 polymer ?
#
loop_
_entity_poly.entity_id
_entity_poly.type
_entity_poly.pdbx_seq_one_letter_code
_entity_poly.pdbx_strand_id
1 'polypeptide(L)'
;MFARIVELFPRLEKKNEFLKLLRTDVMPILKKQPGFLEILPFIPEVENERVVVVSLWAEKRDADRFVREIFPKISEMVKPYLLSPIASRHYTVETSLCPHFLESFAA
;
A
#
# COMPACT_ATOMS: atom_id res chain seq x y z
N MET A 1 -15.03 -1.23 5.59
CA MET A 1 -13.61 -1.44 5.24
C MET A 1 -13.27 -0.66 3.97
N PHE A 2 -12.12 -0.06 3.94
CA PHE A 2 -11.70 0.80 2.86
C PHE A 2 -10.36 0.33 2.30
N ALA A 3 -10.19 0.35 0.98
CA ALA A 3 -8.96 -0.08 0.31
C ALA A 3 -8.33 1.07 -0.45
N ARG A 4 -7.02 1.19 -0.33
CA ARG A 4 -6.22 2.12 -1.11
C ARG A 4 -5.28 1.29 -1.97
N ILE A 5 -5.35 1.49 -3.29
CA ILE A 5 -4.54 0.76 -4.26
C ILE A 5 -3.52 1.73 -4.85
N VAL A 6 -2.26 1.35 -4.76
CA VAL A 6 -1.14 2.17 -5.21
C VAL A 6 -0.38 1.39 -6.27
N GLU A 7 -0.12 2.02 -7.42
CA GLU A 7 0.71 1.46 -8.47
C GLU A 7 2.06 2.16 -8.48
N LEU A 8 3.13 1.36 -8.47
CA LEU A 8 4.50 1.85 -8.44
C LEU A 8 5.29 1.18 -9.56
N PHE A 9 6.13 1.95 -10.24
CA PHE A 9 6.98 1.42 -11.29
C PHE A 9 8.45 1.55 -10.88
N PRO A 10 9.00 0.56 -10.16
CA PRO A 10 10.39 0.65 -9.71
C PRO A 10 11.36 0.50 -10.87
N ARG A 11 12.50 1.18 -10.74
CA ARG A 11 13.61 1.00 -11.67
C ARG A 11 14.10 -0.44 -11.53
N LEU A 12 14.32 -1.11 -12.68
CA LEU A 12 14.71 -2.52 -12.69
C LEU A 12 15.96 -2.76 -11.87
N GLU A 13 16.98 -1.92 -12.04
CA GLU A 13 18.26 -2.06 -11.34
C GLU A 13 18.15 -1.76 -9.83
N LYS A 14 17.05 -1.18 -9.38
CA LYS A 14 16.82 -0.85 -7.97
C LYS A 14 15.67 -1.62 -7.33
N LYS A 15 15.13 -2.60 -8.04
CA LYS A 15 13.94 -3.32 -7.58
C LYS A 15 14.14 -4.00 -6.22
N ASN A 16 15.27 -4.67 -6.03
CA ASN A 16 15.56 -5.37 -4.78
C ASN A 16 15.75 -4.39 -3.62
N GLU A 17 16.42 -3.27 -3.87
CA GLU A 17 16.60 -2.21 -2.88
C GLU A 17 15.25 -1.57 -2.52
N PHE A 18 14.39 -1.38 -3.50
CA PHE A 18 13.05 -0.85 -3.32
C PHE A 18 12.21 -1.76 -2.42
N LEU A 19 12.20 -3.07 -2.70
CA LEU A 19 11.47 -4.03 -1.89
C LEU A 19 12.00 -4.08 -0.45
N LYS A 20 13.32 -3.97 -0.29
CA LYS A 20 13.92 -3.89 1.03
C LYS A 20 13.49 -2.64 1.78
N LEU A 21 13.46 -1.49 1.11
CA LEU A 21 13.00 -0.23 1.69
C LEU A 21 11.56 -0.35 2.18
N LEU A 22 10.68 -0.94 1.36
CA LEU A 22 9.29 -1.18 1.76
C LEU A 22 9.21 -2.01 3.03
N ARG A 23 9.99 -3.08 3.11
CA ARG A 23 9.98 -3.98 4.26
C ARG A 23 10.55 -3.35 5.52
N THR A 24 11.68 -2.67 5.42
CA THR A 24 12.41 -2.18 6.59
C THR A 24 11.95 -0.82 7.07
N ASP A 25 11.52 0.06 6.16
CA ASP A 25 11.25 1.46 6.49
C ASP A 25 9.77 1.84 6.36
N VAL A 26 9.09 1.38 5.31
CA VAL A 26 7.71 1.77 5.04
C VAL A 26 6.71 0.97 5.88
N MET A 27 6.88 -0.34 5.93
CA MET A 27 5.98 -1.22 6.68
C MET A 27 5.85 -0.86 8.15
N PRO A 28 6.95 -0.56 8.88
CA PRO A 28 6.82 -0.15 10.28
C PRO A 28 6.02 1.14 10.47
N ILE A 29 6.11 2.06 9.52
CA ILE A 29 5.33 3.31 9.57
C ILE A 29 3.85 3.00 9.41
N LEU A 30 3.49 2.17 8.41
CA LEU A 30 2.10 1.79 8.15
C LEU A 30 1.47 1.08 9.33
N LYS A 31 2.17 0.14 9.93
CA LYS A 31 1.65 -0.65 11.06
C LYS A 31 1.27 0.18 12.27
N LYS A 32 1.84 1.37 12.40
CA LYS A 32 1.55 2.27 13.53
C LYS A 32 0.35 3.17 13.27
N GLN A 33 -0.19 3.18 12.05
CA GLN A 33 -1.27 4.13 11.71
C GLN A 33 -2.61 3.68 12.27
N PRO A 34 -3.39 4.60 12.87
CA PRO A 34 -4.74 4.27 13.34
C PRO A 34 -5.60 3.76 12.19
N GLY A 35 -6.32 2.66 12.43
CA GLY A 35 -7.22 2.08 11.45
C GLY A 35 -6.56 1.25 10.36
N PHE A 36 -5.24 1.14 10.36
CA PHE A 36 -4.55 0.27 9.41
C PHE A 36 -4.85 -1.20 9.74
N LEU A 37 -5.25 -1.97 8.74
CA LEU A 37 -5.59 -3.38 8.90
C LEU A 37 -4.56 -4.31 8.26
N GLU A 38 -4.23 -4.09 6.98
CA GLU A 38 -3.35 -5.00 6.26
C GLU A 38 -2.77 -4.33 5.02
N ILE A 39 -1.64 -4.84 4.57
CA ILE A 39 -1.03 -4.46 3.31
C ILE A 39 -0.76 -5.71 2.48
N LEU A 40 -1.13 -5.65 1.20
CA LEU A 40 -0.98 -6.73 0.24
C LEU A 40 -0.18 -6.24 -0.94
N PRO A 41 1.14 -6.51 -0.98
CA PRO A 41 1.94 -6.15 -2.15
C PRO A 41 1.81 -7.24 -3.23
N PHE A 42 1.51 -6.81 -4.45
CA PHE A 42 1.43 -7.69 -5.62
C PHE A 42 2.64 -7.40 -6.49
N ILE A 43 3.54 -8.37 -6.56
CA ILE A 43 4.75 -8.27 -7.37
C ILE A 43 4.46 -8.94 -8.72
N PRO A 44 4.63 -8.22 -9.84
CA PRO A 44 4.30 -8.80 -11.14
C PRO A 44 5.25 -9.94 -11.50
N GLU A 45 4.72 -10.93 -12.22
CA GLU A 45 5.53 -12.04 -12.75
C GLU A 45 6.41 -11.58 -13.91
N VAL A 46 5.98 -10.53 -14.61
CA VAL A 46 6.74 -9.94 -15.72
C VAL A 46 7.51 -8.74 -15.20
N GLU A 47 8.83 -8.71 -15.43
CA GLU A 47 9.73 -7.71 -14.83
C GLU A 47 9.39 -6.25 -15.13
N ASN A 48 8.84 -5.97 -16.29
CA ASN A 48 8.57 -4.60 -16.74
C ASN A 48 7.16 -4.10 -16.40
N GLU A 49 6.48 -4.77 -15.49
CA GLU A 49 5.15 -4.36 -15.05
C GLU A 49 5.20 -3.64 -13.72
N ARG A 50 4.11 -2.95 -13.39
CA ARG A 50 4.00 -2.18 -12.15
C ARG A 50 3.79 -3.09 -10.95
N VAL A 51 4.38 -2.70 -9.83
CA VAL A 51 4.06 -3.27 -8.52
C VAL A 51 2.76 -2.64 -8.06
N VAL A 52 1.83 -3.45 -7.57
CA VAL A 52 0.55 -2.98 -7.04
C VAL A 52 0.51 -3.28 -5.55
N VAL A 53 0.25 -2.26 -4.74
CA VAL A 53 0.16 -2.42 -3.29
C VAL A 53 -1.23 -2.03 -2.84
N VAL A 54 -1.91 -2.96 -2.19
CA VAL A 54 -3.23 -2.71 -1.61
C VAL A 54 -3.07 -2.55 -0.11
N SER A 55 -3.54 -1.44 0.45
CA SER A 55 -3.64 -1.26 1.89
C SER A 55 -5.10 -1.24 2.30
N LEU A 56 -5.40 -1.93 3.39
CA LEU A 56 -6.76 -2.04 3.92
C LEU A 56 -6.87 -1.25 5.22
N TRP A 57 -7.98 -0.53 5.35
CA TRP A 57 -8.23 0.39 6.46
C TRP A 57 -9.62 0.13 7.03
N ALA A 58 -9.76 0.31 8.35
CA ALA A 58 -11.03 0.13 9.01
C ALA A 58 -12.10 1.07 8.44
N GLU A 59 -11.73 2.36 8.26
CA GLU A 59 -12.63 3.37 7.74
C GLU A 59 -11.92 4.28 6.75
N LYS A 60 -12.71 4.89 5.85
CA LYS A 60 -12.19 5.86 4.88
C LYS A 60 -11.42 7.00 5.55
N ARG A 61 -11.93 7.52 6.68
CA ARG A 61 -11.26 8.62 7.39
C ARG A 61 -9.85 8.27 7.85
N ASP A 62 -9.61 7.02 8.18
CA ASP A 62 -8.27 6.55 8.57
C ASP A 62 -7.30 6.61 7.41
N ALA A 63 -7.75 6.15 6.23
CA ALA A 63 -6.96 6.22 5.00
C ALA A 63 -6.72 7.66 4.57
N ASP A 64 -7.74 8.52 4.65
CA ASP A 64 -7.63 9.93 4.29
C ASP A 64 -6.62 10.66 5.18
N ARG A 65 -6.63 10.36 6.47
CA ARG A 65 -5.65 10.93 7.42
C ARG A 65 -4.24 10.49 7.09
N PHE A 66 -4.06 9.21 6.81
CA PHE A 66 -2.76 8.67 6.39
C PHE A 66 -2.24 9.37 5.12
N VAL A 67 -3.10 9.50 4.11
CA VAL A 67 -2.73 10.15 2.85
C VAL A 67 -2.31 11.61 3.07
N ARG A 68 -3.02 12.32 3.94
CA ARG A 68 -2.74 13.72 4.23
C ARG A 68 -1.47 13.92 5.06
N GLU A 69 -1.28 13.10 6.10
CA GLU A 69 -0.26 13.35 7.12
C GLU A 69 1.03 12.54 6.93
N ILE A 70 0.94 11.34 6.40
CA ILE A 70 2.07 10.39 6.39
C ILE A 70 2.54 10.06 4.98
N PHE A 71 1.62 9.85 4.04
CA PHE A 71 1.97 9.40 2.69
C PHE A 71 2.94 10.32 1.95
N PRO A 72 2.88 11.67 2.10
CA PRO A 72 3.87 12.54 1.44
C PRO A 72 5.30 12.19 1.81
N LYS A 73 5.55 11.82 3.06
CA LYS A 73 6.87 11.40 3.52
C LYS A 73 7.29 10.08 2.87
N ILE A 74 6.38 9.10 2.83
CA ILE A 74 6.64 7.82 2.19
C ILE A 74 6.91 8.01 0.70
N SER A 75 6.13 8.85 0.04
CA SER A 75 6.31 9.18 -1.38
C SER A 75 7.72 9.71 -1.65
N GLU A 76 8.21 10.61 -0.81
CA GLU A 76 9.58 11.13 -0.94
C GLU A 76 10.63 10.04 -0.72
N MET A 77 10.40 9.13 0.21
CA MET A 77 11.32 8.02 0.48
C MET A 77 11.47 7.08 -0.71
N VAL A 78 10.36 6.78 -1.41
CA VAL A 78 10.36 5.81 -2.52
C VAL A 78 10.69 6.44 -3.88
N LYS A 79 10.53 7.74 -4.01
CA LYS A 79 10.71 8.47 -5.28
C LYS A 79 12.00 8.15 -6.02
N PRO A 80 13.19 8.06 -5.38
CA PRO A 80 14.45 7.76 -6.08
C PRO A 80 14.47 6.39 -6.75
N TYR A 81 13.58 5.49 -6.32
CA TYR A 81 13.54 4.11 -6.83
C TYR A 81 12.56 3.95 -7.99
N LEU A 82 11.79 4.97 -8.32
CA LEU A 82 10.67 4.87 -9.26
C LEU A 82 10.99 5.52 -10.60
N LEU A 83 10.44 4.93 -11.67
CA LEU A 83 10.51 5.48 -13.04
C LEU A 83 9.45 6.54 -13.30
N SER A 84 8.34 6.50 -12.56
CA SER A 84 7.21 7.39 -12.78
C SER A 84 6.53 7.71 -11.45
N PRO A 85 5.69 8.78 -11.40
CA PRO A 85 4.95 9.10 -10.20
C PRO A 85 4.02 7.96 -9.77
N ILE A 86 3.77 7.88 -8.46
CA ILE A 86 2.85 6.91 -7.87
C ILE A 86 1.43 7.22 -8.32
N ALA A 87 0.70 6.20 -8.78
CA ALA A 87 -0.73 6.31 -9.07
C ALA A 87 -1.51 5.69 -7.92
N SER A 88 -2.58 6.36 -7.48
CA SER A 88 -3.41 5.90 -6.36
C SER A 88 -4.87 5.82 -6.75
N ARG A 89 -5.57 4.80 -6.22
CA ARG A 89 -7.01 4.62 -6.37
C ARG A 89 -7.59 4.22 -5.03
N HIS A 90 -8.84 4.61 -4.78
CA HIS A 90 -9.53 4.37 -3.52
C HIS A 90 -10.83 3.63 -3.77
N TYR A 91 -11.11 2.62 -2.94
CA TYR A 91 -12.29 1.78 -3.07
C TYR A 91 -12.89 1.45 -1.71
N THR A 92 -14.20 1.37 -1.65
CA THR A 92 -14.88 0.72 -0.53
C THR A 92 -14.82 -0.78 -0.78
N VAL A 93 -14.46 -1.55 0.25
CA VAL A 93 -14.47 -3.01 0.14
C VAL A 93 -15.90 -3.50 0.36
N GLU A 94 -16.43 -4.28 -0.59
CA GLU A 94 -17.77 -4.88 -0.45
C GLU A 94 -17.65 -6.13 0.43
N THR A 95 -17.70 -5.92 1.74
CA THR A 95 -17.44 -6.97 2.73
C THR A 95 -18.51 -8.05 2.77
N SER A 96 -19.72 -7.76 2.27
CA SER A 96 -20.79 -8.75 2.20
C SER A 96 -20.45 -9.91 1.28
N LEU A 97 -19.48 -9.75 0.38
CA LEU A 97 -19.06 -10.77 -0.57
C LEU A 97 -17.80 -11.52 -0.16
N CYS A 98 -17.24 -11.24 1.02
CA CYS A 98 -15.99 -11.84 1.47
C CYS A 98 -16.03 -12.19 2.98
N PRO A 99 -16.92 -13.09 3.40
CA PRO A 99 -17.12 -13.37 4.83
C PRO A 99 -15.89 -13.92 5.55
N HIS A 100 -15.11 -14.78 4.91
CA HIS A 100 -13.89 -15.32 5.53
C HIS A 100 -12.82 -14.25 5.74
N PHE A 101 -12.72 -13.33 4.81
CA PHE A 101 -11.80 -12.22 4.91
C PHE A 101 -12.17 -11.33 6.10
N LEU A 102 -13.46 -11.05 6.27
CA LEU A 102 -13.97 -10.28 7.41
C LEU A 102 -13.65 -10.94 8.74
N GLU A 103 -13.82 -12.25 8.84
CA GLU A 103 -13.53 -13.00 10.07
C GLU A 103 -12.09 -12.84 10.51
N SER A 104 -11.15 -12.72 9.56
CA SER A 104 -9.73 -12.54 9.85
C SER A 104 -9.46 -11.23 10.59
N PHE A 105 -10.30 -10.20 10.39
CA PHE A 105 -10.14 -8.90 11.02
C PHE A 105 -11.09 -8.66 12.20
N ALA A 106 -12.04 -9.56 12.42
CA ALA A 106 -13.00 -9.43 13.50
C ALA A 106 -12.51 -10.00 14.84
N ALA A 107 -11.45 -10.77 14.82
CA ALA A 107 -10.92 -11.47 15.98
C ALA A 107 -10.18 -10.53 16.95
#